data_df652dbe12231752087d8f2fcc5ec591
#
_entry.id   df652dbe12231752087d8f2fcc5ec591
#
_cell.length_a   1.000
_cell.length_b   1.000
_cell.length_c   1.000
_cell.angle_alpha   90.00
_cell.angle_beta   90.00
_cell.angle_gamma   90.00
#
_symmetry.space_group_name_H-M   'P 1'
#
loop_
_entity.id
_entity.type
_entity.pdbx_description
1 polymer ?
#
loop_
_entity_poly.entity_id
_entity_poly.type
_entity_poly.pdbx_seq_one_letter_code
_entity_poly.pdbx_strand_id
1 'polypeptide(L)'
;MLKAIILTGAVAVALVIYFSLSLYVFPQSYQAIEARKPQAIVTNVSLSAPDIALGQALTISVTATNNGEDADMQIVSVGFPNLTATDNIKILKHNFDQTPILIAPGKLLSSEYSDTDSSVLAQYASIEVFSRPWEAGKTYSAQIEAIPNTEGKFVVFIKSVALPHSWEQAHYPQRGILDQQKEFVETYSVEVTKP
;
A
#
# COMPACT_ATOMS: atom_id res chain seq x y z
N MET A 1 -37.37 51.47 -13.94
CA MET A 1 -35.91 51.49 -14.18
C MET A 1 -35.11 51.09 -12.94
N LEU A 2 -35.28 51.66 -11.75
CA LEU A 2 -34.46 51.36 -10.56
C LEU A 2 -34.42 49.84 -10.20
N LYS A 3 -35.59 49.14 -10.21
CA LYS A 3 -35.68 47.72 -9.89
C LYS A 3 -34.86 46.85 -10.87
N ALA A 4 -34.86 47.20 -12.16
CA ALA A 4 -34.08 46.47 -13.16
C ALA A 4 -32.57 46.65 -12.93
N ILE A 5 -32.10 47.86 -12.58
CA ILE A 5 -30.70 48.13 -12.29
C ILE A 5 -30.25 47.38 -11.05
N ILE A 6 -31.05 47.30 -10.02
CA ILE A 6 -30.73 46.55 -8.80
C ILE A 6 -30.63 45.04 -9.10
N LEU A 7 -31.57 44.51 -9.90
CA LEU A 7 -31.55 43.08 -10.28
C LEU A 7 -30.35 42.73 -11.11
N THR A 8 -30.00 43.56 -12.09
CA THR A 8 -28.80 43.38 -12.93
C THR A 8 -27.52 43.42 -12.10
N GLY A 9 -27.45 44.39 -11.16
CA GLY A 9 -26.31 44.46 -10.24
C GLY A 9 -26.17 43.22 -9.37
N ALA A 10 -27.25 42.72 -8.81
CA ALA A 10 -27.25 41.51 -7.99
C ALA A 10 -26.80 40.28 -8.76
N VAL A 11 -27.24 40.12 -10.01
CA VAL A 11 -26.82 39.01 -10.89
C VAL A 11 -25.34 39.15 -11.23
N ALA A 12 -24.85 40.32 -11.55
CA ALA A 12 -23.42 40.51 -11.84
C ALA A 12 -22.52 40.17 -10.62
N VAL A 13 -22.91 40.60 -9.42
CA VAL A 13 -22.19 40.23 -8.18
C VAL A 13 -22.22 38.72 -7.95
N ALA A 14 -23.36 38.05 -8.11
CA ALA A 14 -23.46 36.60 -7.97
C ALA A 14 -22.58 35.84 -8.95
N LEU A 15 -22.48 36.30 -10.21
CA LEU A 15 -21.59 35.71 -11.20
C LEU A 15 -20.13 35.89 -10.83
N VAL A 16 -19.72 37.07 -10.38
CA VAL A 16 -18.35 37.33 -9.94
C VAL A 16 -17.98 36.39 -8.78
N ILE A 17 -18.86 36.27 -7.80
CA ILE A 17 -18.66 35.36 -6.66
C ILE A 17 -18.55 33.92 -7.16
N TYR A 18 -19.45 33.47 -8.03
CA TYR A 18 -19.45 32.12 -8.57
C TYR A 18 -18.14 31.82 -9.34
N PHE A 19 -17.70 32.71 -10.22
CA PHE A 19 -16.46 32.53 -10.97
C PHE A 19 -15.23 32.57 -10.06
N SER A 20 -15.20 33.45 -9.05
CA SER A 20 -14.11 33.49 -8.08
C SER A 20 -14.02 32.19 -7.29
N LEU A 21 -15.15 31.68 -6.80
CA LEU A 21 -15.17 30.38 -6.11
C LEU A 21 -14.76 29.23 -7.02
N SER A 22 -15.29 29.19 -8.25
CA SER A 22 -15.00 28.10 -9.20
C SER A 22 -13.56 28.09 -9.68
N LEU A 23 -12.94 29.26 -9.89
CA LEU A 23 -11.61 29.35 -10.50
C LEU A 23 -10.48 29.40 -9.45
N TYR A 24 -10.74 29.92 -8.25
CA TYR A 24 -9.69 30.15 -7.26
C TYR A 24 -9.86 29.32 -5.98
N VAL A 25 -11.07 29.25 -5.44
CA VAL A 25 -11.27 28.60 -4.14
C VAL A 25 -11.38 27.09 -4.29
N PHE A 26 -12.22 26.60 -5.19
CA PHE A 26 -12.39 25.14 -5.36
C PHE A 26 -11.14 24.42 -5.85
N PRO A 27 -10.37 24.93 -6.85
CA PRO A 27 -9.12 24.30 -7.22
C PRO A 27 -8.09 24.27 -6.09
N GLN A 28 -7.98 25.34 -5.31
CA GLN A 28 -7.06 25.38 -4.18
C GLN A 28 -7.49 24.43 -3.04
N SER A 29 -8.80 24.34 -2.79
CA SER A 29 -9.34 23.39 -1.82
C SER A 29 -9.08 21.95 -2.27
N TYR A 30 -9.25 21.66 -3.56
CA TYR A 30 -8.97 20.34 -4.14
C TYR A 30 -7.49 19.99 -4.04
N GLN A 31 -6.58 20.91 -4.37
CA GLN A 31 -5.14 20.73 -4.21
C GLN A 31 -4.73 20.53 -2.74
N ALA A 32 -5.38 21.22 -1.81
CA ALA A 32 -5.14 21.03 -0.39
C ALA A 32 -5.60 19.64 0.10
N ILE A 33 -6.69 19.10 -0.46
CA ILE A 33 -7.17 17.73 -0.18
C ILE A 33 -6.19 16.70 -0.75
N GLU A 34 -5.67 16.90 -1.96
CA GLU A 34 -4.64 16.06 -2.55
C GLU A 34 -3.35 16.01 -1.71
N ALA A 35 -2.95 17.15 -1.14
CA ALA A 35 -1.78 17.23 -0.26
C ALA A 35 -1.97 16.50 1.09
N ARG A 36 -3.20 16.14 1.43
CA ARG A 36 -3.57 15.47 2.70
C ARG A 36 -3.74 13.96 2.57
N LYS A 37 -3.32 13.37 1.47
CA LYS A 37 -3.36 11.91 1.31
C LYS A 37 -2.35 11.23 2.23
N PRO A 38 -2.68 10.06 2.78
CA PRO A 38 -1.66 9.21 3.38
C PRO A 38 -0.65 8.80 2.32
N GLN A 39 0.63 8.71 2.69
CA GLN A 39 1.73 8.36 1.79
C GLN A 39 2.49 7.16 2.35
N ALA A 40 2.03 5.97 1.98
CA ALA A 40 2.67 4.72 2.35
C ALA A 40 4.00 4.55 1.64
N ILE A 41 5.10 4.50 2.39
CA ILE A 41 6.45 4.37 1.84
C ILE A 41 7.17 3.22 2.55
N VAL A 42 7.74 2.30 1.76
CA VAL A 42 8.75 1.36 2.25
C VAL A 42 10.07 2.10 2.34
N THR A 43 10.59 2.27 3.54
CA THR A 43 11.79 3.07 3.79
C THR A 43 13.06 2.25 3.83
N ASN A 44 12.95 0.97 4.18
CA ASN A 44 14.10 0.07 4.21
C ASN A 44 13.66 -1.38 4.00
N VAL A 45 14.45 -2.10 3.20
CA VAL A 45 14.36 -3.56 3.04
C VAL A 45 15.76 -4.13 3.15
N SER A 46 15.92 -5.18 3.95
CA SER A 46 17.17 -5.94 4.00
C SER A 46 16.91 -7.44 4.02
N LEU A 47 17.72 -8.17 3.28
CA LEU A 47 17.76 -9.63 3.25
C LEU A 47 18.97 -10.11 4.05
N SER A 48 18.83 -11.22 4.77
CA SER A 48 19.90 -11.76 5.65
C SER A 48 21.15 -12.19 4.89
N ALA A 49 20.99 -12.56 3.61
CA ALA A 49 22.10 -12.97 2.76
C ALA A 49 21.75 -12.74 1.26
N PRO A 50 22.74 -12.54 0.38
CA PRO A 50 22.53 -12.48 -1.08
C PRO A 50 22.34 -13.87 -1.71
N ASP A 51 22.83 -14.92 -1.07
CA ASP A 51 22.75 -16.32 -1.46
C ASP A 51 22.53 -17.21 -0.24
N ILE A 52 21.78 -18.28 -0.42
CA ILE A 52 21.45 -19.27 0.63
C ILE A 52 21.39 -20.68 0.04
N ALA A 53 21.53 -21.69 0.91
CA ALA A 53 21.30 -23.06 0.52
C ALA A 53 19.79 -23.39 0.44
N LEU A 54 19.42 -24.32 -0.42
CA LEU A 54 18.05 -24.83 -0.49
C LEU A 54 17.60 -25.35 0.87
N GLY A 55 16.41 -24.91 1.31
CA GLY A 55 15.87 -25.23 2.64
C GLY A 55 16.44 -24.37 3.78
N GLN A 56 17.41 -23.49 3.52
CA GLN A 56 17.88 -22.51 4.51
C GLN A 56 16.87 -21.36 4.64
N ALA A 57 16.67 -20.89 5.86
CA ALA A 57 15.81 -19.76 6.12
C ALA A 57 16.45 -18.44 5.65
N LEU A 58 15.68 -17.66 4.92
CA LEU A 58 15.96 -16.26 4.57
C LEU A 58 15.17 -15.35 5.52
N THR A 59 15.87 -14.42 6.19
CA THR A 59 15.21 -13.37 6.97
C THR A 59 15.08 -12.11 6.12
N ILE A 60 13.87 -11.60 6.02
CA ILE A 60 13.53 -10.34 5.34
C ILE A 60 13.12 -9.34 6.42
N SER A 61 13.81 -8.20 6.50
CA SER A 61 13.44 -7.09 7.37
C SER A 61 12.89 -5.96 6.52
N VAL A 62 11.69 -5.50 6.87
CA VAL A 62 10.98 -4.42 6.18
C VAL A 62 10.65 -3.33 7.17
N THR A 63 10.85 -2.08 6.77
CA THR A 63 10.42 -0.90 7.53
C THR A 63 9.61 0.00 6.60
N ALA A 64 8.46 0.47 7.08
CA ALA A 64 7.58 1.34 6.33
C ALA A 64 7.11 2.51 7.20
N THR A 65 6.83 3.63 6.55
CA THR A 65 6.40 4.88 7.18
C THR A 65 5.21 5.45 6.41
N ASN A 66 4.34 6.16 7.11
CA ASN A 66 3.35 7.04 6.49
C ASN A 66 3.87 8.48 6.54
N ASN A 67 4.27 9.04 5.39
CA ASN A 67 4.76 10.42 5.29
C ASN A 67 3.64 11.44 4.98
N GLY A 68 2.40 10.99 4.83
CA GLY A 68 1.22 11.84 4.60
C GLY A 68 0.37 12.02 5.85
N GLU A 69 -0.91 12.22 5.64
CA GLU A 69 -1.94 12.27 6.70
C GLU A 69 -2.23 10.85 7.22
N ASP A 70 -3.01 10.76 8.30
CA ASP A 70 -3.41 9.50 8.88
C ASP A 70 -4.13 8.60 7.86
N ALA A 71 -3.80 7.32 7.85
CA ALA A 71 -4.52 6.29 7.11
C ALA A 71 -5.44 5.53 8.06
N ASP A 72 -6.67 5.22 7.62
CA ASP A 72 -7.56 4.32 8.36
C ASP A 72 -6.94 2.93 8.49
N MET A 73 -6.18 2.55 7.46
CA MET A 73 -5.37 1.35 7.45
C MET A 73 -4.19 1.53 6.50
N GLN A 74 -3.02 1.06 6.88
CA GLN A 74 -1.90 0.90 5.96
C GLN A 74 -1.35 -0.51 6.09
N ILE A 75 -1.09 -1.12 4.94
CA ILE A 75 -0.64 -2.50 4.78
C ILE A 75 0.76 -2.49 4.21
N VAL A 76 1.62 -3.37 4.72
CA VAL A 76 2.86 -3.78 4.06
C VAL A 76 2.70 -5.24 3.65
N SER A 77 2.74 -5.48 2.35
CA SER A 77 2.66 -6.81 1.76
C SER A 77 4.05 -7.31 1.39
N VAL A 78 4.38 -8.53 1.81
CA VAL A 78 5.59 -9.24 1.41
C VAL A 78 5.18 -10.52 0.70
N GLY A 79 5.36 -10.55 -0.61
CA GLY A 79 4.93 -11.63 -1.49
C GLY A 79 6.08 -12.51 -1.96
N PHE A 80 5.79 -13.78 -2.20
CA PHE A 80 6.77 -14.82 -2.56
C PHE A 80 6.30 -15.57 -3.80
N PRO A 81 6.58 -15.06 -5.02
CA PRO A 81 6.14 -15.69 -6.27
C PRO A 81 6.62 -17.12 -6.47
N ASN A 82 7.72 -17.48 -5.83
CA ASN A 82 8.29 -18.83 -5.91
C ASN A 82 7.70 -19.82 -4.89
N LEU A 83 6.84 -19.38 -3.96
CA LEU A 83 6.18 -20.26 -3.00
C LEU A 83 4.73 -20.54 -3.40
N THR A 84 4.36 -21.82 -3.35
CA THR A 84 3.01 -22.30 -3.66
C THR A 84 2.13 -22.49 -2.42
N ALA A 85 2.69 -22.31 -1.23
CA ALA A 85 2.00 -22.42 0.05
C ALA A 85 2.61 -21.48 1.09
N THR A 86 1.92 -21.24 2.18
CA THR A 86 2.34 -20.33 3.27
C THR A 86 3.11 -21.04 4.39
N ASP A 87 3.22 -22.35 4.38
CA ASP A 87 3.85 -23.13 5.46
C ASP A 87 5.34 -22.80 5.66
N ASN A 88 5.97 -22.29 4.60
CA ASN A 88 7.37 -21.85 4.60
C ASN A 88 7.55 -20.35 4.94
N ILE A 89 6.49 -19.67 5.39
CA ILE A 89 6.51 -18.26 5.75
C ILE A 89 6.17 -18.11 7.23
N LYS A 90 6.97 -17.33 7.95
CA LYS A 90 6.76 -17.08 9.38
C LYS A 90 7.10 -15.64 9.72
N ILE A 91 6.28 -15.01 10.55
CA ILE A 91 6.65 -13.73 11.19
C ILE A 91 7.53 -14.02 12.41
N LEU A 92 8.70 -13.40 12.46
CA LEU A 92 9.61 -13.53 13.59
C LEU A 92 9.36 -12.43 14.62
N LYS A 93 9.16 -11.21 14.12
CA LYS A 93 8.95 -10.02 14.96
C LYS A 93 8.24 -8.95 14.14
N HIS A 94 7.37 -8.18 14.79
CA HIS A 94 6.80 -6.96 14.25
C HIS A 94 6.38 -6.01 15.37
N ASN A 95 6.16 -4.74 15.03
CA ASN A 95 5.57 -3.73 15.92
C ASN A 95 4.30 -3.11 15.34
N PHE A 96 3.72 -3.74 14.31
CA PHE A 96 2.39 -3.41 13.80
C PHE A 96 1.34 -3.72 14.86
N ASP A 97 0.24 -2.99 14.88
CA ASP A 97 -0.80 -3.12 15.92
C ASP A 97 -1.82 -4.24 15.63
N GLN A 98 -1.86 -4.75 14.41
CA GLN A 98 -2.76 -5.83 14.01
C GLN A 98 -2.02 -7.15 13.84
N THR A 99 -2.76 -8.25 13.98
CA THR A 99 -2.24 -9.60 13.74
C THR A 99 -1.91 -9.78 12.26
N PRO A 100 -0.69 -10.25 11.92
CA PRO A 100 -0.33 -10.53 10.54
C PRO A 100 -1.23 -11.58 9.88
N ILE A 101 -1.48 -11.43 8.59
CA ILE A 101 -2.32 -12.35 7.80
C ILE A 101 -1.45 -13.07 6.79
N LEU A 102 -1.51 -14.40 6.79
CA LEU A 102 -0.91 -15.25 5.75
C LEU A 102 -1.94 -15.50 4.64
N ILE A 103 -1.57 -15.18 3.42
CA ILE A 103 -2.43 -15.34 2.24
C ILE A 103 -1.85 -16.42 1.33
N ALA A 104 -2.57 -17.53 1.21
CA ALA A 104 -2.19 -18.61 0.30
C ALA A 104 -2.58 -18.28 -1.15
N PRO A 105 -1.88 -18.80 -2.16
CA PRO A 105 -2.30 -18.71 -3.54
C PRO A 105 -3.73 -19.22 -3.73
N GLY A 106 -4.52 -18.55 -4.55
CA GLY A 106 -5.93 -18.86 -4.79
C GLY A 106 -6.90 -18.39 -3.71
N LYS A 107 -6.42 -17.79 -2.62
CA LYS A 107 -7.28 -17.16 -1.62
C LYS A 107 -7.86 -15.86 -2.16
N LEU A 108 -9.12 -15.57 -1.83
CA LEU A 108 -9.80 -14.34 -2.22
C LEU A 108 -9.27 -13.18 -1.37
N LEU A 109 -8.64 -12.18 -2.00
CA LEU A 109 -7.99 -11.06 -1.30
C LEU A 109 -9.01 -10.11 -0.65
N SER A 110 -10.16 -9.90 -1.28
CA SER A 110 -11.20 -9.00 -0.77
C SER A 110 -11.81 -9.43 0.55
N SER A 111 -11.83 -10.73 0.86
CA SER A 111 -12.43 -11.25 2.09
C SER A 111 -11.70 -10.83 3.36
N GLU A 112 -10.44 -10.39 3.27
CA GLU A 112 -9.64 -9.96 4.42
C GLU A 112 -9.75 -8.46 4.72
N TYR A 113 -10.03 -7.64 3.70
CA TYR A 113 -9.92 -6.19 3.81
C TYR A 113 -11.20 -5.42 3.49
N SER A 114 -12.18 -6.06 2.87
CA SER A 114 -13.38 -5.38 2.35
C SER A 114 -14.57 -6.33 2.26
N ASP A 115 -15.74 -5.83 2.59
CA ASP A 115 -17.04 -6.48 2.35
C ASP A 115 -17.46 -6.40 0.87
N THR A 116 -16.61 -5.90 -0.02
CA THR A 116 -16.92 -5.77 -1.44
C THR A 116 -16.63 -7.07 -2.19
N ASP A 117 -17.51 -7.41 -3.14
CA ASP A 117 -17.46 -8.59 -4.03
C ASP A 117 -16.28 -8.55 -5.05
N SER A 118 -15.09 -8.14 -4.66
CA SER A 118 -13.96 -8.24 -5.57
C SER A 118 -13.53 -9.69 -5.70
N SER A 119 -13.52 -10.22 -6.92
CA SER A 119 -13.13 -11.59 -7.24
C SER A 119 -11.62 -11.77 -7.44
N VAL A 120 -10.79 -10.91 -6.83
CA VAL A 120 -9.34 -10.96 -7.00
C VAL A 120 -8.76 -12.08 -6.13
N LEU A 121 -8.14 -13.06 -6.79
CA LEU A 121 -7.46 -14.18 -6.12
C LEU A 121 -5.97 -13.89 -5.99
N ALA A 122 -5.39 -14.23 -4.84
CA ALA A 122 -3.95 -14.20 -4.63
C ALA A 122 -3.24 -15.12 -5.64
N GLN A 123 -2.26 -14.58 -6.34
CA GLN A 123 -1.49 -15.33 -7.35
C GLN A 123 -0.30 -16.06 -6.74
N TYR A 124 0.19 -15.62 -5.60
CA TYR A 124 1.34 -16.19 -4.88
C TYR A 124 1.14 -16.10 -3.37
N ALA A 125 1.94 -16.85 -2.63
CA ALA A 125 1.94 -16.80 -1.17
C ALA A 125 2.45 -15.43 -0.69
N SER A 126 1.78 -14.83 0.29
CA SER A 126 2.20 -13.57 0.90
C SER A 126 1.93 -13.51 2.40
N ILE A 127 2.55 -12.56 3.05
CA ILE A 127 2.22 -12.13 4.40
C ILE A 127 1.93 -10.63 4.40
N GLU A 128 0.82 -10.27 5.01
CA GLU A 128 0.37 -8.90 5.19
C GLU A 128 0.55 -8.50 6.64
N VAL A 129 1.27 -7.40 6.87
CA VAL A 129 1.39 -6.75 8.18
C VAL A 129 0.80 -5.36 8.10
N PHE A 130 0.02 -4.95 9.08
CA PHE A 130 -0.73 -3.70 8.98
C PHE A 130 -1.04 -3.07 10.33
N SER A 131 -1.29 -1.77 10.30
CA SER A 131 -1.77 -0.97 11.43
C SER A 131 -3.06 -0.27 11.08
N ARG A 132 -3.92 -0.09 12.09
CA ARG A 132 -5.27 0.45 11.93
C ARG A 132 -5.69 1.22 13.18
N PRO A 133 -5.62 2.57 13.22
CA PRO A 133 -5.11 3.44 12.14
C PRO A 133 -3.58 3.41 12.03
N TRP A 134 -3.05 3.97 10.94
CA TRP A 134 -1.63 4.28 10.83
C TRP A 134 -1.46 5.80 10.80
N GLU A 135 -1.01 6.34 11.90
CA GLU A 135 -0.86 7.78 12.09
C GLU A 135 0.28 8.36 11.22
N ALA A 136 0.13 9.62 10.84
CA ALA A 136 1.14 10.39 10.13
C ALA A 136 2.50 10.35 10.82
N GLY A 137 3.55 10.13 10.05
CA GLY A 137 4.93 10.08 10.55
C GLY A 137 5.30 8.81 11.32
N LYS A 138 4.35 7.91 11.64
CA LYS A 138 4.68 6.66 12.32
C LYS A 138 5.41 5.68 11.41
N THR A 139 6.37 4.99 11.99
CA THR A 139 7.18 3.96 11.35
C THR A 139 6.98 2.63 12.03
N TYR A 140 6.74 1.60 11.24
CA TYR A 140 6.60 0.22 11.69
C TYR A 140 7.59 -0.68 10.95
N SER A 141 7.91 -1.80 11.56
CA SER A 141 8.83 -2.78 11.01
C SER A 141 8.37 -4.21 11.25
N ALA A 142 8.78 -5.10 10.35
CA ALA A 142 8.59 -6.54 10.51
C ALA A 142 9.86 -7.29 10.12
N GLN A 143 10.08 -8.43 10.74
CA GLN A 143 11.03 -9.45 10.35
C GLN A 143 10.27 -10.72 9.99
N ILE A 144 10.47 -11.18 8.78
CA ILE A 144 9.78 -12.31 8.18
C ILE A 144 10.83 -13.34 7.79
N GLU A 145 10.55 -14.60 8.10
CA GLU A 145 11.32 -15.74 7.66
C GLU A 145 10.60 -16.40 6.48
N ALA A 146 11.35 -16.71 5.41
CA ALA A 146 10.87 -17.51 4.31
C ALA A 146 11.89 -18.62 4.01
N ILE A 147 11.42 -19.81 3.72
CA ILE A 147 12.27 -20.97 3.39
C ILE A 147 12.02 -21.37 1.94
N PRO A 148 12.94 -21.07 1.01
CA PRO A 148 12.83 -21.52 -0.37
C PRO A 148 12.82 -23.03 -0.49
N ASN A 149 11.96 -23.55 -1.37
CA ASN A 149 11.82 -24.97 -1.64
C ASN A 149 12.27 -25.38 -3.05
N THR A 150 12.82 -24.43 -3.82
CA THR A 150 13.37 -24.66 -5.16
C THR A 150 14.69 -23.92 -5.33
N GLU A 151 15.61 -24.50 -6.14
CA GLU A 151 16.86 -23.85 -6.52
C GLU A 151 16.63 -22.70 -7.51
N GLY A 152 17.64 -21.83 -7.61
CA GLY A 152 17.68 -20.69 -8.52
C GLY A 152 17.25 -19.39 -7.85
N LYS A 153 16.77 -18.43 -8.64
CA LYS A 153 16.42 -17.12 -8.16
C LYS A 153 15.15 -17.13 -7.33
N PHE A 154 15.25 -16.88 -6.03
CA PHE A 154 14.13 -16.68 -5.12
C PHE A 154 13.77 -15.19 -5.05
N VAL A 155 12.54 -14.86 -5.40
CA VAL A 155 12.05 -13.49 -5.54
C VAL A 155 11.15 -13.12 -4.38
N VAL A 156 11.32 -11.89 -3.88
CA VAL A 156 10.49 -11.27 -2.85
C VAL A 156 9.89 -9.99 -3.43
N PHE A 157 8.57 -9.87 -3.41
CA PHE A 157 7.84 -8.67 -3.76
C PHE A 157 7.45 -7.91 -2.51
N ILE A 158 7.63 -6.60 -2.52
CA ILE A 158 7.26 -5.73 -1.40
C ILE A 158 6.47 -4.55 -1.92
N LYS A 159 5.35 -4.25 -1.24
CA LYS A 159 4.56 -3.03 -1.48
C LYS A 159 4.00 -2.50 -0.16
N SER A 160 3.70 -1.21 -0.11
CA SER A 160 2.94 -0.60 0.98
C SER A 160 1.78 0.19 0.40
N VAL A 161 0.58 -0.05 0.93
CA VAL A 161 -0.67 0.58 0.49
C VAL A 161 -1.32 1.24 1.68
N ALA A 162 -1.69 2.51 1.55
CA ALA A 162 -2.45 3.23 2.56
C ALA A 162 -3.88 3.46 2.09
N LEU A 163 -4.82 3.11 2.94
CA LEU A 163 -6.27 3.23 2.71
C LEU A 163 -6.83 4.28 3.68
N PRO A 164 -7.15 5.48 3.20
CA PRO A 164 -7.89 6.46 3.99
C PRO A 164 -9.39 6.18 3.94
N HIS A 165 -10.16 6.96 4.67
CA HIS A 165 -11.63 6.85 4.72
C HIS A 165 -12.31 6.96 3.35
N SER A 166 -11.68 7.62 2.38
CA SER A 166 -12.13 7.70 0.99
C SER A 166 -11.20 6.93 0.06
N TRP A 167 -11.71 5.96 -0.70
CA TRP A 167 -10.96 5.20 -1.69
C TRP A 167 -10.22 6.07 -2.71
N GLU A 168 -10.81 7.19 -3.10
CA GLU A 168 -10.23 8.14 -4.05
C GLU A 168 -8.92 8.75 -3.55
N GLN A 169 -8.67 8.66 -2.25
CA GLN A 169 -7.47 9.16 -1.58
C GLN A 169 -6.48 8.06 -1.21
N ALA A 170 -6.76 6.80 -1.57
CA ALA A 170 -5.84 5.70 -1.30
C ALA A 170 -4.49 5.92 -1.99
N HIS A 171 -3.42 5.58 -1.29
CA HIS A 171 -2.08 5.64 -1.83
C HIS A 171 -1.57 4.24 -2.16
N TYR A 172 -1.32 4.03 -3.44
CA TYR A 172 -0.71 2.83 -3.98
C TYR A 172 0.69 3.14 -4.51
N PRO A 173 1.60 2.18 -4.52
CA PRO A 173 2.91 2.34 -5.15
C PRO A 173 2.75 2.76 -6.61
N GLN A 174 3.62 3.71 -7.04
CA GLN A 174 3.62 4.25 -8.41
C GLN A 174 4.85 3.82 -9.21
N ARG A 175 5.74 3.03 -8.60
CA ARG A 175 7.02 2.62 -9.17
C ARG A 175 7.33 1.18 -8.79
N GLY A 176 8.16 0.52 -9.59
CA GLY A 176 8.52 -0.87 -9.44
C GLY A 176 8.19 -1.66 -10.70
N ILE A 177 8.07 -2.96 -10.57
CA ILE A 177 7.53 -3.81 -11.64
C ILE A 177 6.05 -4.05 -11.39
N LEU A 178 5.29 -4.30 -12.45
CA LEU A 178 3.91 -4.77 -12.32
C LEU A 178 3.92 -6.25 -12.00
N ASP A 179 3.27 -6.64 -10.91
CA ASP A 179 3.03 -8.03 -10.59
C ASP A 179 1.87 -8.62 -11.44
N GLN A 180 1.51 -9.85 -11.18
CA GLN A 180 0.41 -10.53 -11.88
C GLN A 180 -0.97 -9.90 -11.57
N GLN A 181 -1.09 -9.15 -10.50
CA GLN A 181 -2.29 -8.41 -10.10
C GLN A 181 -2.36 -7.02 -10.73
N LYS A 182 -1.36 -6.65 -11.55
CA LYS A 182 -1.18 -5.31 -12.14
C LYS A 182 -0.94 -4.22 -11.10
N GLU A 183 -0.31 -4.56 -9.98
CA GLU A 183 0.10 -3.63 -8.95
C GLU A 183 1.61 -3.45 -8.98
N PHE A 184 2.09 -2.23 -8.72
CA PHE A 184 3.52 -1.96 -8.64
C PHE A 184 4.10 -2.54 -7.35
N VAL A 185 5.16 -3.32 -7.49
CA VAL A 185 5.91 -3.92 -6.38
C VAL A 185 7.41 -3.64 -6.53
N GLU A 186 8.08 -3.44 -5.41
CA GLU A 186 9.55 -3.50 -5.36
C GLU A 186 9.99 -4.96 -5.35
N THR A 187 11.09 -5.26 -6.05
CA THR A 187 11.56 -6.63 -6.22
C THR A 187 12.93 -6.79 -5.61
N TYR A 188 13.04 -7.80 -4.76
CA TYR A 188 14.30 -8.25 -4.17
C TYR A 188 14.52 -9.71 -4.52
N SER A 189 15.77 -10.19 -4.50
CA SER A 189 16.02 -11.60 -4.78
C SER A 189 17.29 -12.08 -4.13
N VAL A 190 17.33 -13.37 -3.84
CA VAL A 190 18.51 -14.12 -3.43
C VAL A 190 18.72 -15.31 -4.36
N GLU A 191 19.97 -15.80 -4.48
CA GLU A 191 20.26 -17.01 -5.21
C GLU A 191 20.18 -18.20 -4.26
N VAL A 192 19.44 -19.23 -4.66
CA VAL A 192 19.27 -20.49 -3.89
C VAL A 192 20.07 -21.60 -4.55
N THR A 193 21.09 -22.07 -3.87
CA THR A 193 22.02 -23.10 -4.37
C THR A 193 21.79 -24.44 -3.70
N LYS A 194 22.32 -25.51 -4.29
CA LYS A 194 22.35 -26.81 -3.62
C LYS A 194 23.08 -26.71 -2.29
N PRO A 195 22.67 -27.53 -1.29
CA PRO A 195 23.40 -27.65 -0.02
C PRO A 195 24.83 -28.17 -0.23
#